data_76d099b5ae51bcf4c9004fa0a1a480f0
#
_entry.id   76d099b5ae51bcf4c9004fa0a1a480f0
#
_cell.length_a   1.000
_cell.length_b   1.000
_cell.length_c   1.000
_cell.angle_alpha   90.00
_cell.angle_beta   90.00
_cell.angle_gamma   90.00
#
_symmetry.space_group_name_H-M   'P 1'
#
loop_
_entity.id
_entity.type
_entity.pdbx_description
1 polymer ?
#
loop_
_entity_poly.entity_id
_entity_poly.type
_entity_poly.pdbx_seq_one_letter_code
_entity_poly.pdbx_strand_id
1 'polypeptide(L)'
;MPSSRLTFSLLSALTLFACTLPISGHAQSMGAEPPPLPAGSRAPAFTTTTLQGKSLSLASLRGKVVLIDYWATWCGPCRMATPMLEALHKKFGRQGLRVVGISLDRADSVAQVKPFVKAYGMTYLISAAPALNGRAARDYRVNGIPSQYLIDKKGIVRWSQSGYSPDEGPDLAGRIRMLLAEK
;
A
#
# COMPACT_ATOMS: atom_id res chain seq x y z
N MET A 1 90.37 -34.66 -31.96
CA MET A 1 90.69 -33.66 -30.92
C MET A 1 89.66 -32.58 -30.98
N PRO A 2 89.26 -32.19 -29.92
CA PRO A 2 87.92 -32.03 -29.34
C PRO A 2 87.60 -30.61 -28.97
N SER A 3 86.52 -30.36 -28.55
CA SER A 3 86.25 -29.43 -27.39
C SER A 3 84.76 -29.35 -27.08
N SER A 4 84.44 -29.85 -25.92
CA SER A 4 83.22 -29.61 -25.26
C SER A 4 82.93 -28.14 -25.07
N ARG A 5 81.72 -27.66 -25.32
CA ARG A 5 81.17 -26.45 -24.76
C ARG A 5 79.82 -26.74 -24.12
N LEU A 6 79.85 -26.71 -22.83
CA LEU A 6 78.67 -26.71 -21.97
C LEU A 6 77.86 -25.44 -22.24
N THR A 7 76.63 -25.60 -22.64
CA THR A 7 75.67 -24.51 -22.65
C THR A 7 74.76 -24.60 -21.43
N PHE A 8 74.88 -23.65 -20.55
CA PHE A 8 74.02 -23.45 -19.40
C PHE A 8 72.65 -22.96 -19.89
N SER A 9 71.66 -23.79 -19.69
CA SER A 9 70.25 -23.41 -19.92
C SER A 9 69.69 -22.75 -18.67
N LEU A 10 69.47 -21.43 -18.76
CA LEU A 10 68.75 -20.69 -17.75
C LEU A 10 67.24 -20.91 -17.90
N LEU A 11 66.67 -21.76 -17.05
CA LEU A 11 65.22 -21.84 -16.90
C LEU A 11 64.74 -20.58 -16.17
N SER A 12 64.09 -19.70 -16.89
CA SER A 12 63.35 -18.56 -16.33
C SER A 12 62.01 -19.04 -15.83
N ALA A 13 61.90 -19.17 -14.53
CA ALA A 13 60.61 -19.48 -13.87
C ALA A 13 59.70 -18.22 -13.93
N LEU A 14 58.72 -18.24 -14.81
CA LEU A 14 57.69 -17.19 -14.88
C LEU A 14 56.63 -17.50 -13.82
N THR A 15 56.74 -16.89 -12.66
CA THR A 15 55.71 -16.95 -11.61
C THR A 15 54.53 -16.09 -12.02
N LEU A 16 53.44 -16.75 -12.47
CA LEU A 16 52.12 -16.15 -12.66
C LEU A 16 51.54 -15.80 -11.28
N PHE A 17 51.59 -14.53 -10.94
CA PHE A 17 50.92 -13.98 -9.78
C PHE A 17 49.41 -13.82 -10.15
N ALA A 18 48.61 -14.84 -9.82
CA ALA A 18 47.15 -14.77 -9.98
C ALA A 18 46.61 -13.78 -8.96
N CYS A 19 46.35 -12.55 -9.41
CA CYS A 19 45.66 -11.53 -8.65
C CYS A 19 44.18 -11.93 -8.55
N THR A 20 43.80 -12.66 -7.49
CA THR A 20 42.39 -12.93 -7.16
C THR A 20 41.80 -11.70 -6.51
N LEU A 21 41.19 -10.82 -7.29
CA LEU A 21 40.36 -9.74 -6.79
C LEU A 21 39.12 -10.37 -6.11
N PRO A 22 38.81 -10.04 -4.86
CA PRO A 22 37.55 -10.45 -4.26
C PRO A 22 36.43 -9.70 -5.00
N ILE A 23 35.61 -10.43 -5.76
CA ILE A 23 34.34 -9.91 -6.27
C ILE A 23 33.45 -9.75 -5.03
N SER A 24 33.46 -8.57 -4.42
CA SER A 24 32.45 -8.18 -3.46
C SER A 24 31.12 -8.05 -4.22
N GLY A 25 30.44 -9.16 -4.35
CA GLY A 25 29.07 -9.19 -4.81
C GLY A 25 28.22 -8.41 -3.82
N HIS A 26 28.00 -7.14 -4.10
CA HIS A 26 26.88 -6.42 -3.52
C HIS A 26 25.62 -7.06 -4.09
N ALA A 27 25.11 -8.08 -3.39
CA ALA A 27 23.73 -8.49 -3.58
C ALA A 27 22.88 -7.26 -3.21
N GLN A 28 22.56 -6.44 -4.21
CA GLN A 28 21.49 -5.49 -4.09
C GLN A 28 20.26 -6.33 -3.79
N SER A 29 19.84 -6.36 -2.53
CA SER A 29 18.54 -6.83 -2.18
C SER A 29 17.60 -5.96 -3.00
N MET A 30 17.04 -6.53 -4.06
CA MET A 30 15.91 -5.94 -4.77
C MET A 30 14.89 -5.73 -3.66
N GLY A 31 14.75 -4.46 -3.22
CA GLY A 31 13.99 -4.10 -2.05
C GLY A 31 12.56 -4.60 -2.21
N ALA A 32 12.23 -5.63 -1.48
CA ALA A 32 10.83 -6.00 -1.31
C ALA A 32 10.12 -4.75 -0.82
N GLU A 33 9.09 -4.32 -1.53
CA GLU A 33 8.29 -3.17 -1.10
C GLU A 33 7.80 -3.41 0.34
N PRO A 34 7.85 -2.39 1.19
CA PRO A 34 7.47 -2.56 2.58
C PRO A 34 6.02 -3.04 2.66
N PRO A 35 5.72 -4.02 3.53
CA PRO A 35 4.35 -4.52 3.68
C PRO A 35 3.41 -3.38 4.11
N PRO A 36 2.09 -3.53 3.91
CA PRO A 36 1.10 -2.60 4.45
C PRO A 36 1.32 -2.33 5.93
N LEU A 37 0.86 -1.18 6.42
CA LEU A 37 1.01 -0.83 7.84
C LEU A 37 0.41 -1.92 8.73
N PRO A 38 1.21 -2.50 9.65
CA PRO A 38 0.71 -3.57 10.51
C PRO A 38 -0.27 -3.06 11.56
N ALA A 39 -1.10 -3.96 12.08
CA ALA A 39 -1.94 -3.68 13.25
C ALA A 39 -1.07 -3.21 14.43
N GLY A 40 -1.58 -2.23 15.21
CA GLY A 40 -0.85 -1.55 16.28
C GLY A 40 -0.12 -0.27 15.83
N SER A 41 0.07 -0.05 14.53
CA SER A 41 0.67 1.20 14.04
C SER A 41 -0.26 2.38 14.26
N ARG A 42 0.31 3.56 14.57
CA ARG A 42 -0.45 4.81 14.48
C ARG A 42 -0.77 5.09 13.01
N ALA A 43 -2.04 5.30 12.70
CA ALA A 43 -2.44 5.65 11.34
C ALA A 43 -1.83 7.00 10.93
N PRO A 44 -1.14 7.08 9.77
CA PRO A 44 -0.60 8.33 9.26
C PRO A 44 -1.69 9.38 9.07
N ALA A 45 -1.36 10.62 9.45
CA ALA A 45 -2.27 11.72 9.21
C ALA A 45 -2.39 12.00 7.71
N PHE A 46 -3.61 12.23 7.24
CA PHE A 46 -3.84 12.72 5.89
C PHE A 46 -4.86 13.86 5.90
N THR A 47 -4.77 14.67 4.88
CA THR A 47 -5.80 15.64 4.50
C THR A 47 -6.05 15.52 3.01
N THR A 48 -7.30 15.50 2.61
CA THR A 48 -7.72 15.40 1.21
C THR A 48 -9.01 16.20 0.98
N THR A 49 -9.52 16.17 -0.25
CA THR A 49 -10.77 16.84 -0.63
C THR A 49 -11.78 15.81 -1.13
N THR A 50 -12.99 15.84 -0.60
CA THR A 50 -14.08 14.97 -1.06
C THR A 50 -14.60 15.41 -2.44
N LEU A 51 -15.38 14.51 -3.08
CA LEU A 51 -16.06 14.85 -4.35
C LEU A 51 -17.00 16.04 -4.25
N GLN A 52 -17.44 16.42 -3.05
CA GLN A 52 -18.27 17.59 -2.79
C GLN A 52 -17.45 18.85 -2.48
N GLY A 53 -16.12 18.80 -2.67
CA GLY A 53 -15.21 19.93 -2.42
C GLY A 53 -14.92 20.21 -0.93
N LYS A 54 -15.35 19.36 -0.01
CA LYS A 54 -15.11 19.54 1.42
C LYS A 54 -13.76 18.97 1.83
N SER A 55 -13.05 19.67 2.72
CA SER A 55 -11.84 19.14 3.35
C SER A 55 -12.17 17.93 4.22
N LEU A 56 -11.37 16.87 4.12
CA LEU A 56 -11.46 15.65 4.90
C LEU A 56 -10.08 15.30 5.45
N SER A 57 -9.96 15.12 6.73
CA SER A 57 -8.71 14.67 7.37
C SER A 57 -8.98 13.52 8.33
N LEU A 58 -7.97 12.68 8.59
CA LEU A 58 -8.09 11.65 9.62
C LEU A 58 -8.37 12.27 11.01
N ALA A 59 -7.83 13.45 11.28
CA ALA A 59 -8.07 14.18 12.52
C ALA A 59 -9.55 14.55 12.71
N SER A 60 -10.27 14.91 11.63
CA SER A 60 -11.70 15.22 11.68
C SER A 60 -12.59 14.00 11.94
N LEU A 61 -12.02 12.80 11.90
CA LEU A 61 -12.70 11.52 12.14
C LEU A 61 -12.37 10.90 13.51
N ARG A 62 -11.70 11.64 14.39
CA ARG A 62 -11.40 11.16 15.75
C ARG A 62 -12.67 10.74 16.50
N GLY A 63 -12.57 9.67 17.29
CA GLY A 63 -13.71 9.07 18.00
C GLY A 63 -14.61 8.21 17.10
N LYS A 64 -14.30 8.07 15.81
CA LYS A 64 -14.98 7.16 14.89
C LYS A 64 -14.08 5.97 14.57
N VAL A 65 -14.68 4.84 14.26
CA VAL A 65 -14.02 3.74 13.57
C VAL A 65 -13.95 4.12 12.10
N VAL A 66 -12.75 4.05 11.50
CA VAL A 66 -12.53 4.48 10.12
C VAL A 66 -12.06 3.29 9.29
N LEU A 67 -12.73 3.03 8.18
CA LEU A 67 -12.30 2.08 7.16
C LEU A 67 -11.87 2.88 5.93
N ILE A 68 -10.57 2.91 5.67
CA ILE A 68 -10.00 3.52 4.48
C ILE A 68 -9.89 2.43 3.40
N ASP A 69 -10.27 2.76 2.17
CA ASP A 69 -10.10 1.95 0.98
C ASP A 69 -9.36 2.76 -0.09
N TYR A 70 -8.17 2.32 -0.47
CA TYR A 70 -7.44 2.86 -1.61
C TYR A 70 -7.83 2.09 -2.87
N TRP A 71 -8.35 2.79 -3.86
CA TRP A 71 -8.95 2.20 -5.06
C TRP A 71 -8.74 3.08 -6.30
N ALA A 72 -9.15 2.57 -7.47
CA ALA A 72 -9.22 3.37 -8.70
C ALA A 72 -10.32 2.84 -9.64
N THR A 73 -10.78 3.68 -10.55
CA THR A 73 -11.86 3.34 -11.50
C THR A 73 -11.48 2.20 -12.45
N TRP A 74 -10.21 2.07 -12.79
CA TRP A 74 -9.65 1.03 -13.67
C TRP A 74 -9.33 -0.29 -12.96
N CYS A 75 -9.44 -0.34 -11.63
CA CYS A 75 -9.11 -1.51 -10.81
C CYS A 75 -10.27 -2.51 -10.77
N GLY A 76 -10.10 -3.66 -11.44
CA GLY A 76 -11.10 -4.73 -11.47
C GLY A 76 -11.48 -5.28 -10.08
N PRO A 77 -10.51 -5.72 -9.25
CA PRO A 77 -10.78 -6.19 -7.89
C PRO A 77 -11.45 -5.13 -7.00
N CYS A 78 -11.14 -3.84 -7.19
CA CYS A 78 -11.78 -2.76 -6.44
C CYS A 78 -13.29 -2.68 -6.73
N ARG A 79 -13.69 -2.94 -7.98
CA ARG A 79 -15.11 -2.99 -8.36
C ARG A 79 -15.86 -4.11 -7.62
N MET A 80 -15.19 -5.23 -7.38
CA MET A 80 -15.77 -6.37 -6.63
C MET A 80 -15.87 -6.04 -5.13
N ALA A 81 -14.94 -5.28 -4.56
CA ALA A 81 -14.96 -4.86 -3.16
C ALA A 81 -16.04 -3.81 -2.86
N THR A 82 -16.39 -2.96 -3.83
CA THR A 82 -17.31 -1.82 -3.64
C THR A 82 -18.66 -2.18 -3.01
N PRO A 83 -19.38 -3.24 -3.43
CA PRO A 83 -20.67 -3.61 -2.82
C PRO A 83 -20.53 -3.98 -1.34
N MET A 84 -19.45 -4.65 -0.94
CA MET A 84 -19.17 -5.01 0.45
C MET A 84 -18.93 -3.74 1.29
N LEU A 85 -18.13 -2.80 0.81
CA LEU A 85 -17.85 -1.54 1.49
C LEU A 85 -19.12 -0.71 1.68
N GLU A 86 -19.96 -0.64 0.65
CA GLU A 86 -21.25 0.05 0.72
C GLU A 86 -22.20 -0.62 1.72
N ALA A 87 -22.24 -1.94 1.78
CA ALA A 87 -23.03 -2.68 2.76
C ALA A 87 -22.55 -2.40 4.21
N LEU A 88 -21.23 -2.38 4.43
CA LEU A 88 -20.64 -2.02 5.73
C LEU A 88 -20.96 -0.57 6.12
N HIS A 89 -20.85 0.36 5.16
CA HIS A 89 -21.23 1.75 5.36
C HIS A 89 -22.69 1.90 5.80
N LYS A 90 -23.62 1.28 5.08
CA LYS A 90 -25.05 1.32 5.40
C LYS A 90 -25.33 0.70 6.77
N LYS A 91 -24.72 -0.44 7.06
CA LYS A 91 -24.96 -1.19 8.31
C LYS A 91 -24.42 -0.47 9.55
N PHE A 92 -23.21 0.08 9.49
CA PHE A 92 -22.49 0.59 10.66
C PHE A 92 -22.31 2.12 10.68
N GLY A 93 -22.63 2.81 9.60
CA GLY A 93 -22.42 4.26 9.49
C GLY A 93 -23.10 5.07 10.60
N ARG A 94 -24.35 4.71 10.97
CA ARG A 94 -25.09 5.34 12.09
C ARG A 94 -24.51 4.97 13.45
N GLN A 95 -23.79 3.86 13.55
CA GLN A 95 -23.16 3.38 14.78
C GLN A 95 -21.77 3.98 15.02
N GLY A 96 -21.24 4.76 14.07
CA GLY A 96 -19.96 5.44 14.22
C GLY A 96 -18.86 4.99 13.27
N LEU A 97 -19.12 4.08 12.31
CA LEU A 97 -18.19 3.78 11.21
C LEU A 97 -18.14 4.96 10.22
N ARG A 98 -16.96 5.24 9.72
CA ARG A 98 -16.74 6.09 8.54
C ARG A 98 -15.95 5.30 7.50
N VAL A 99 -16.57 5.01 6.37
CA VAL A 99 -15.87 4.46 5.21
C VAL A 99 -15.38 5.62 4.36
N VAL A 100 -14.10 5.56 3.96
CA VAL A 100 -13.42 6.60 3.19
C VAL A 100 -12.74 5.94 1.99
N GLY A 101 -13.28 6.13 0.80
CA GLY A 101 -12.65 5.71 -0.45
C GLY A 101 -11.69 6.80 -0.95
N ILE A 102 -10.42 6.47 -1.04
CA ILE A 102 -9.35 7.35 -1.54
C ILE A 102 -8.99 6.88 -2.94
N SER A 103 -9.49 7.58 -3.97
CA SER A 103 -9.18 7.26 -5.36
C SER A 103 -7.72 7.57 -5.68
N LEU A 104 -7.05 6.62 -6.33
CA LEU A 104 -5.71 6.77 -6.89
C LEU A 104 -5.75 7.03 -8.40
N ASP A 105 -6.91 7.40 -8.94
CA ASP A 105 -7.01 7.90 -10.31
C ASP A 105 -6.12 9.14 -10.48
N ARG A 106 -5.41 9.19 -11.59
CA ARG A 106 -4.48 10.28 -11.91
C ARG A 106 -5.24 11.49 -12.46
N ALA A 107 -4.52 12.57 -12.71
CA ALA A 107 -5.12 13.81 -13.23
C ALA A 107 -5.83 13.62 -14.59
N ASP A 108 -5.37 12.67 -15.40
CA ASP A 108 -5.95 12.32 -16.70
C ASP A 108 -7.23 11.46 -16.61
N SER A 109 -7.41 10.75 -15.51
CA SER A 109 -8.53 9.80 -15.29
C SER A 109 -9.48 10.21 -14.17
N VAL A 110 -9.13 11.20 -13.36
CA VAL A 110 -9.93 11.62 -12.19
C VAL A 110 -11.37 12.03 -12.52
N ALA A 111 -11.62 12.51 -13.75
CA ALA A 111 -12.96 12.84 -14.22
C ALA A 111 -13.91 11.63 -14.25
N GLN A 112 -13.38 10.41 -14.34
CA GLN A 112 -14.14 9.17 -14.33
C GLN A 112 -14.65 8.77 -12.95
N VAL A 113 -14.07 9.33 -11.86
CA VAL A 113 -14.41 8.95 -10.48
C VAL A 113 -15.87 9.25 -10.16
N LYS A 114 -16.37 10.44 -10.49
CA LYS A 114 -17.76 10.83 -10.19
C LYS A 114 -18.81 9.98 -10.94
N PRO A 115 -18.69 9.73 -12.24
CA PRO A 115 -19.54 8.78 -12.95
C PRO A 115 -19.49 7.35 -12.35
N PHE A 116 -18.30 6.87 -12.02
CA PHE A 116 -18.11 5.56 -11.39
C PHE A 116 -18.85 5.47 -10.05
N VAL A 117 -18.65 6.42 -9.14
CA VAL A 117 -19.30 6.49 -7.83
C VAL A 117 -20.83 6.42 -7.98
N LYS A 118 -21.39 7.14 -8.97
CA LYS A 118 -22.81 7.10 -9.28
C LYS A 118 -23.25 5.72 -9.78
N ALA A 119 -22.52 5.13 -10.72
CA ALA A 119 -22.83 3.84 -11.33
C ALA A 119 -22.80 2.69 -10.33
N TYR A 120 -21.88 2.72 -9.38
CA TYR A 120 -21.71 1.70 -8.33
C TYR A 120 -22.50 2.01 -7.04
N GLY A 121 -23.27 3.10 -7.01
CA GLY A 121 -24.10 3.45 -5.85
C GLY A 121 -23.33 3.71 -4.56
N MET A 122 -22.08 4.22 -4.67
CA MET A 122 -21.23 4.49 -3.50
C MET A 122 -21.75 5.73 -2.77
N THR A 123 -22.14 5.58 -1.50
CA THR A 123 -22.71 6.66 -0.68
C THR A 123 -21.81 7.11 0.45
N TYR A 124 -20.69 6.41 0.69
CA TYR A 124 -19.69 6.78 1.68
C TYR A 124 -18.77 7.90 1.19
N LEU A 125 -17.86 8.36 2.05
CA LEU A 125 -16.96 9.47 1.72
C LEU A 125 -15.97 9.07 0.62
N ILE A 126 -15.94 9.84 -0.46
CA ILE A 126 -15.01 9.61 -1.58
C ILE A 126 -14.13 10.84 -1.77
N SER A 127 -12.83 10.60 -1.87
CA SER A 127 -11.85 11.60 -2.29
C SER A 127 -11.34 11.29 -3.70
N ALA A 128 -11.22 12.34 -4.52
CA ALA A 128 -10.66 12.29 -5.87
C ALA A 128 -9.68 13.46 -6.07
N ALA A 129 -8.70 13.59 -5.19
CA ALA A 129 -7.66 14.62 -5.21
C ALA A 129 -6.29 13.99 -5.48
N PRO A 130 -5.84 13.78 -6.74
CA PRO A 130 -4.71 12.93 -7.12
C PRO A 130 -3.42 13.22 -6.34
N ALA A 131 -3.02 14.49 -6.21
CA ALA A 131 -1.79 14.86 -5.51
C ALA A 131 -1.83 14.56 -4.00
N LEU A 132 -2.95 14.85 -3.34
CA LEU A 132 -3.14 14.61 -1.91
C LEU A 132 -3.29 13.10 -1.63
N ASN A 133 -4.06 12.42 -2.46
CA ASN A 133 -4.32 10.99 -2.33
C ASN A 133 -3.06 10.15 -2.58
N GLY A 134 -2.23 10.53 -3.55
CA GLY A 134 -0.94 9.87 -3.81
C GLY A 134 0.04 10.02 -2.65
N ARG A 135 0.03 11.16 -1.93
CA ARG A 135 0.81 11.31 -0.70
C ARG A 135 0.29 10.38 0.40
N ALA A 136 -1.01 10.41 0.66
CA ALA A 136 -1.63 9.54 1.65
C ALA A 136 -1.35 8.06 1.37
N ALA A 137 -1.41 7.62 0.10
CA ALA A 137 -1.11 6.24 -0.28
C ALA A 137 0.34 5.85 0.06
N ARG A 138 1.32 6.73 -0.18
CA ARG A 138 2.73 6.46 0.20
C ARG A 138 2.89 6.33 1.72
N ASP A 139 2.28 7.23 2.48
CA ASP A 139 2.37 7.22 3.95
C ASP A 139 1.74 5.95 4.54
N TYR A 140 0.70 5.41 3.90
CA TYR A 140 0.07 4.13 4.25
C TYR A 140 0.75 2.92 3.64
N ARG A 141 1.84 3.08 2.85
CA ARG A 141 2.57 1.99 2.18
C ARG A 141 1.67 1.18 1.24
N VAL A 142 0.86 1.87 0.45
CA VAL A 142 -0.03 1.24 -0.53
C VAL A 142 0.79 0.81 -1.74
N ASN A 143 1.00 -0.49 -1.91
CA ASN A 143 1.78 -1.08 -3.00
C ASN A 143 0.90 -1.72 -4.08
N GLY A 144 -0.40 -1.88 -3.79
CA GLY A 144 -1.39 -2.42 -4.71
C GLY A 144 -2.78 -2.01 -4.29
N ILE A 145 -3.76 -2.17 -5.16
CA ILE A 145 -5.16 -1.85 -4.88
C ILE A 145 -6.10 -3.01 -5.25
N PRO A 146 -7.21 -3.19 -4.48
CA PRO A 146 -7.59 -2.41 -3.32
C PRO A 146 -6.62 -2.59 -2.16
N SER A 147 -6.42 -1.55 -1.33
CA SER A 147 -5.74 -1.65 -0.05
C SER A 147 -6.60 -1.02 1.03
N GLN A 148 -6.87 -1.77 2.08
CA GLN A 148 -7.82 -1.40 3.11
C GLN A 148 -7.15 -1.31 4.48
N TYR A 149 -7.60 -0.34 5.30
CA TYR A 149 -7.08 -0.10 6.65
C TYR A 149 -8.24 0.18 7.58
N LEU A 150 -8.43 -0.67 8.59
CA LEU A 150 -9.39 -0.45 9.66
C LEU A 150 -8.70 0.22 10.84
N ILE A 151 -9.18 1.39 11.23
CA ILE A 151 -8.58 2.27 12.23
C ILE A 151 -9.59 2.47 13.37
N ASP A 152 -9.12 2.36 14.61
CA ASP A 152 -9.95 2.54 15.79
C ASP A 152 -10.21 4.03 16.13
N LYS A 153 -11.02 4.27 17.16
CA LYS A 153 -11.41 5.60 17.66
C LYS A 153 -10.20 6.45 18.11
N LYS A 154 -9.08 5.78 18.47
CA LYS A 154 -7.83 6.41 18.92
C LYS A 154 -6.84 6.67 17.76
N GLY A 155 -7.18 6.22 16.55
CA GLY A 155 -6.35 6.38 15.36
C GLY A 155 -5.23 5.35 15.25
N ILE A 156 -5.45 4.15 15.76
CA ILE A 156 -4.53 3.01 15.62
C ILE A 156 -5.07 2.07 14.55
N VAL A 157 -4.21 1.63 13.65
CA VAL A 157 -4.53 0.59 12.66
C VAL A 157 -4.77 -0.72 13.41
N ARG A 158 -5.93 -1.31 13.23
CA ARG A 158 -6.33 -2.56 13.87
C ARG A 158 -6.36 -3.74 12.88
N TRP A 159 -6.38 -3.44 11.61
CA TRP A 159 -6.31 -4.41 10.53
C TRP A 159 -5.95 -3.71 9.21
N SER A 160 -5.24 -4.41 8.35
CA SER A 160 -4.94 -3.97 6.99
C SER A 160 -4.89 -5.17 6.05
N GLN A 161 -5.29 -4.93 4.80
CA GLN A 161 -5.24 -5.93 3.74
C GLN A 161 -4.95 -5.27 2.39
N SER A 162 -4.23 -5.98 1.54
CA SER A 162 -4.04 -5.64 0.12
C SER A 162 -4.67 -6.73 -0.74
N GLY A 163 -5.32 -6.33 -1.82
CA GLY A 163 -6.14 -7.22 -2.65
C GLY A 163 -7.56 -7.38 -2.12
N TYR A 164 -8.35 -8.19 -2.83
CA TYR A 164 -9.76 -8.48 -2.50
C TYR A 164 -9.95 -9.98 -2.31
N SER A 165 -10.68 -10.36 -1.25
CA SER A 165 -11.17 -11.71 -1.03
C SER A 165 -12.70 -11.69 -0.85
N PRO A 166 -13.46 -12.60 -1.51
CA PRO A 166 -14.92 -12.69 -1.34
C PRO A 166 -15.34 -12.94 0.12
N ASP A 167 -14.52 -13.64 0.91
CA ASP A 167 -14.82 -14.03 2.29
C ASP A 167 -14.47 -12.95 3.32
N GLU A 168 -13.92 -11.82 2.89
CA GLU A 168 -13.44 -10.74 3.75
C GLU A 168 -14.57 -10.02 4.50
N GLY A 169 -15.73 -9.87 3.87
CA GLY A 169 -16.83 -9.07 4.39
C GLY A 169 -17.32 -9.48 5.78
N PRO A 170 -17.59 -10.76 6.07
CA PRO A 170 -18.03 -11.23 7.39
C PRO A 170 -16.99 -10.98 8.50
N ASP A 171 -15.70 -11.25 8.23
CA ASP A 171 -14.60 -11.01 9.17
C ASP A 171 -14.46 -9.51 9.48
N LEU A 172 -14.44 -8.67 8.44
CA LEU A 172 -14.34 -7.22 8.58
C LEU A 172 -15.55 -6.64 9.34
N ALA A 173 -16.77 -7.15 9.10
CA ALA A 173 -17.94 -6.77 9.86
C ALA A 173 -17.83 -7.14 11.35
N GLY A 174 -17.23 -8.29 11.68
CA GLY A 174 -16.93 -8.70 13.05
C GLY A 174 -15.97 -7.73 13.74
N ARG A 175 -14.85 -7.41 13.08
CA ARG A 175 -13.84 -6.46 13.58
C ARG A 175 -14.43 -5.07 13.80
N ILE A 176 -15.21 -4.55 12.84
CA ILE A 176 -15.88 -3.26 12.97
C ILE A 176 -16.80 -3.23 14.20
N ARG A 177 -17.59 -4.28 14.42
CA ARG A 177 -18.50 -4.36 15.58
C ARG A 177 -17.75 -4.30 16.91
N MET A 178 -16.62 -5.04 17.01
CA MET A 178 -15.78 -5.00 18.20
C MET A 178 -15.22 -3.60 18.47
N LEU A 179 -14.68 -2.93 17.46
CA LEU A 179 -14.11 -1.59 17.58
C LEU A 179 -15.16 -0.52 17.91
N LEU A 180 -16.38 -0.68 17.40
CA LEU A 180 -17.49 0.24 17.73
C LEU A 180 -17.90 0.12 19.19
N ALA A 181 -17.81 -1.08 19.78
CA ALA A 181 -18.12 -1.34 21.19
C ALA A 181 -17.01 -0.87 22.17
N GLU A 182 -15.76 -0.70 21.71
CA GLU A 182 -14.66 -0.15 22.52
C GLU A 182 -15.00 1.30 22.97
N LYS A 183 -14.58 1.67 24.22
CA LYS A 183 -14.75 3.03 24.78
C LYS A 183 -13.65 3.98 24.32
#